data_58e9b8fafde593475cd9097c10e8052c
#
_entry.id   58e9b8fafde593475cd9097c10e8052c
#
_cell.length_a   1.000
_cell.length_b   1.000
_cell.length_c   1.000
_cell.angle_alpha   90.00
_cell.angle_beta   90.00
_cell.angle_gamma   90.00
#
_symmetry.space_group_name_H-M   'P 1'
#
loop_
_entity.id
_entity.type
_entity.pdbx_description
1 polymer ?
#
loop_
_entity_poly.entity_id
_entity_poly.type
_entity_poly.pdbx_seq_one_letter_code
_entity_poly.pdbx_strand_id
1 'polypeptide(L)'
;KGGGRIRGRHRAFCRAFLDRYEVRDMQEINVCVQGKTYQYEKGTTFLHLAQAWQDKYEDAIILAVFNNKLIELGQVIPGDGDIAFLTTKDKNGRRAYRRSVVFLMQRALQQMYPDGTEILHVEHSLGAGYYCRMEGRKVIDSAWLENLKKEMLALVEKNLTIEKKTMKTEDARKLFAKCGMQDKERLMHYRSSSNCNVYELDGCLDYFYGYMAPNTGMLSYFALYPYEEGFILQFPDKVTTEVAPFAPANKLFHVMQASEQWGADMGIPTVGALNDAVCAGKTREIILSQEAYMERRIGALAERIVADPDKKFVMIAGPSSS
;
A
#
# COMPACT_ATOMS: atom_id res chain seq x y z
N LYS A 1 46.12 41.01 -53.69
CA LYS A 1 46.87 40.72 -52.43
C LYS A 1 45.98 41.05 -51.27
N GLY A 2 45.51 40.06 -50.53
CA GLY A 2 44.73 40.28 -49.28
C GLY A 2 43.68 39.19 -49.00
N GLY A 3 44.14 37.91 -49.06
CA GLY A 3 43.31 36.80 -48.60
C GLY A 3 44.07 35.99 -47.57
N GLY A 4 43.73 36.08 -46.32
CA GLY A 4 44.35 35.24 -45.32
C GLY A 4 44.30 35.81 -43.91
N ARG A 5 43.16 35.79 -43.23
CA ARG A 5 43.11 35.94 -41.73
C ARG A 5 41.71 35.82 -41.09
N ILE A 6 40.82 35.02 -41.66
CA ILE A 6 39.48 34.81 -41.07
C ILE A 6 39.23 33.35 -40.61
N ARG A 7 40.04 32.38 -41.01
CA ARG A 7 39.82 30.96 -40.66
C ARG A 7 40.32 30.50 -39.27
N GLY A 8 41.14 31.34 -38.57
CA GLY A 8 41.68 30.95 -37.25
C GLY A 8 40.78 31.29 -36.04
N ARG A 9 39.94 32.33 -36.14
CA ARG A 9 39.10 32.75 -34.99
C ARG A 9 37.83 31.94 -34.78
N HIS A 10 37.28 31.32 -35.81
CA HIS A 10 36.09 30.47 -35.68
C HIS A 10 36.37 29.10 -35.05
N ARG A 11 37.52 28.52 -35.26
CA ARG A 11 37.90 27.24 -34.63
C ARG A 11 38.25 27.39 -33.13
N ALA A 12 38.83 28.50 -32.72
CA ALA A 12 39.08 28.78 -31.29
C ALA A 12 37.82 29.10 -30.51
N PHE A 13 36.84 29.78 -31.14
CA PHE A 13 35.55 30.10 -30.50
C PHE A 13 34.64 28.87 -30.35
N CYS A 14 34.61 27.97 -31.34
CA CYS A 14 33.85 26.72 -31.22
C CYS A 14 34.49 25.75 -30.20
N ARG A 15 35.81 25.73 -30.05
CA ARG A 15 36.50 24.86 -29.06
C ARG A 15 36.29 25.41 -27.64
N ALA A 16 36.32 26.72 -27.43
CA ALA A 16 36.03 27.36 -26.15
C ALA A 16 34.53 27.31 -25.77
N PHE A 17 33.64 27.12 -26.75
CA PHE A 17 32.21 26.93 -26.52
C PHE A 17 31.89 25.47 -26.19
N LEU A 18 32.59 24.51 -26.79
CA LEU A 18 32.49 23.07 -26.47
C LEU A 18 33.08 22.74 -25.11
N ASP A 19 34.24 23.34 -24.76
CA ASP A 19 34.87 23.17 -23.44
C ASP A 19 34.03 23.79 -22.28
N ARG A 20 33.08 24.68 -22.56
CA ARG A 20 32.12 25.21 -21.55
C ARG A 20 30.91 24.34 -21.35
N TYR A 21 30.62 23.36 -22.19
CA TYR A 21 29.48 22.46 -22.06
C TYR A 21 29.85 21.05 -21.58
N GLU A 22 31.13 20.73 -21.40
CA GLU A 22 31.61 19.39 -21.04
C GLU A 22 32.18 19.26 -19.61
N VAL A 23 32.01 20.26 -18.75
CA VAL A 23 32.19 20.04 -17.30
C VAL A 23 30.84 20.35 -16.65
N ARG A 24 29.84 19.47 -16.82
CA ARG A 24 28.91 19.26 -15.75
C ARG A 24 29.76 18.75 -14.60
N ASP A 25 29.89 19.59 -13.58
CA ASP A 25 30.33 19.20 -12.26
C ASP A 25 29.43 18.05 -11.82
N MET A 26 29.83 16.81 -12.16
CA MET A 26 29.13 15.61 -11.74
C MET A 26 29.40 15.50 -10.24
N GLN A 27 28.55 16.18 -9.45
CA GLN A 27 28.62 16.08 -8.01
C GLN A 27 28.37 14.63 -7.63
N GLU A 28 29.40 13.97 -7.13
CA GLU A 28 29.33 12.62 -6.61
C GLU A 28 28.79 12.64 -5.18
N ILE A 29 28.12 11.55 -4.80
CA ILE A 29 27.69 11.28 -3.44
C ILE A 29 28.37 10.00 -2.94
N ASN A 30 28.74 9.99 -1.67
CA ASN A 30 29.37 8.85 -1.02
C ASN A 30 28.31 8.09 -0.20
N VAL A 31 28.02 6.87 -0.60
CA VAL A 31 27.00 6.04 0.03
C VAL A 31 27.65 4.82 0.66
N CYS A 32 27.44 4.63 1.95
CA CYS A 32 27.89 3.45 2.66
C CYS A 32 26.80 2.37 2.62
N VAL A 33 27.12 1.21 2.06
CA VAL A 33 26.25 0.03 2.03
C VAL A 33 26.98 -1.15 2.62
N GLN A 34 26.43 -1.78 3.65
CA GLN A 34 27.06 -2.90 4.37
C GLN A 34 28.51 -2.59 4.84
N GLY A 35 28.74 -1.37 5.34
CA GLY A 35 30.02 -0.94 5.87
C GLY A 35 31.09 -0.60 4.82
N LYS A 36 30.76 -0.58 3.54
CA LYS A 36 31.64 -0.17 2.45
C LYS A 36 31.10 1.06 1.75
N THR A 37 31.96 2.04 1.49
CA THR A 37 31.60 3.28 0.81
C THR A 37 31.77 3.13 -0.70
N TYR A 38 30.77 3.59 -1.44
CA TYR A 38 30.71 3.62 -2.90
C TYR A 38 30.37 5.04 -3.36
N GLN A 39 30.91 5.41 -4.53
CA GLN A 39 30.61 6.70 -5.16
C GLN A 39 29.54 6.53 -6.24
N TYR A 40 28.56 7.41 -6.23
CA TYR A 40 27.47 7.47 -7.21
C TYR A 40 27.25 8.90 -7.67
N GLU A 41 26.72 9.06 -8.87
CA GLU A 41 26.31 10.35 -9.38
C GLU A 41 25.15 10.93 -8.58
N LYS A 42 25.17 12.23 -8.30
CA LYS A 42 24.03 12.94 -7.71
C LYS A 42 22.81 12.82 -8.62
N GLY A 43 21.66 12.45 -8.05
CA GLY A 43 20.44 12.15 -8.79
C GLY A 43 20.17 10.66 -8.93
N THR A 44 21.12 9.79 -8.53
CA THR A 44 20.89 8.34 -8.45
C THR A 44 19.72 8.04 -7.51
N THR A 45 18.82 7.15 -7.91
CA THR A 45 17.68 6.70 -7.08
C THR A 45 18.07 5.49 -6.24
N PHE A 46 17.36 5.30 -5.13
CA PHE A 46 17.51 4.07 -4.34
C PHE A 46 17.14 2.81 -5.15
N LEU A 47 16.25 2.93 -6.15
CA LEU A 47 15.88 1.82 -7.04
C LEU A 47 17.06 1.37 -7.90
N HIS A 48 17.77 2.31 -8.49
CA HIS A 48 18.97 2.00 -9.29
C HIS A 48 20.01 1.27 -8.43
N LEU A 49 20.21 1.76 -7.21
CA LEU A 49 21.13 1.13 -6.27
C LEU A 49 20.65 -0.26 -5.86
N ALA A 50 19.36 -0.41 -5.53
CA ALA A 50 18.77 -1.70 -5.16
C ALA A 50 18.91 -2.75 -6.27
N GLN A 51 18.74 -2.37 -7.53
CA GLN A 51 18.95 -3.25 -8.68
C GLN A 51 20.40 -3.76 -8.78
N ALA A 52 21.38 -2.89 -8.55
CA ALA A 52 22.79 -3.26 -8.55
C ALA A 52 23.18 -4.18 -7.36
N TRP A 53 22.37 -4.17 -6.31
CA TRP A 53 22.60 -4.96 -5.10
C TRP A 53 21.70 -6.20 -4.98
N GLN A 54 20.71 -6.37 -5.87
CA GLN A 54 19.71 -7.45 -5.79
C GLN A 54 20.33 -8.85 -5.69
N ASP A 55 21.41 -9.12 -6.43
CA ASP A 55 22.09 -10.43 -6.44
C ASP A 55 22.68 -10.85 -5.08
N LYS A 56 22.80 -9.91 -4.15
CA LYS A 56 23.28 -10.18 -2.77
C LYS A 56 22.16 -10.49 -1.78
N TYR A 57 20.90 -10.47 -2.25
CA TYR A 57 19.72 -10.73 -1.46
C TYR A 57 18.92 -11.85 -2.12
N GLU A 58 18.48 -12.82 -1.32
CA GLU A 58 17.63 -13.93 -1.80
C GLU A 58 16.24 -13.44 -2.22
N ASP A 59 15.72 -12.43 -1.51
CA ASP A 59 14.38 -11.89 -1.73
C ASP A 59 14.46 -10.51 -2.38
N ALA A 60 13.37 -10.11 -3.03
CA ALA A 60 13.28 -8.81 -3.69
C ALA A 60 13.48 -7.67 -2.69
N ILE A 61 14.43 -6.79 -2.99
CA ILE A 61 14.62 -5.51 -2.28
C ILE A 61 13.44 -4.61 -2.63
N ILE A 62 12.71 -4.14 -1.62
CA ILE A 62 11.48 -3.36 -1.84
C ILE A 62 11.51 -1.97 -1.19
N LEU A 63 12.31 -1.78 -0.16
CA LEU A 63 12.50 -0.51 0.54
C LEU A 63 13.98 -0.31 0.88
N ALA A 64 14.34 0.91 1.24
CA ALA A 64 15.63 1.25 1.82
C ALA A 64 15.46 1.94 3.18
N VAL A 65 16.52 1.88 3.99
CA VAL A 65 16.71 2.73 5.17
C VAL A 65 17.91 3.62 4.88
N PHE A 66 17.71 4.92 4.87
CA PHE A 66 18.75 5.91 4.69
C PHE A 66 18.92 6.72 5.97
N ASN A 67 20.10 6.69 6.57
CA ASN A 67 20.38 7.37 7.83
C ASN A 67 19.28 7.13 8.90
N ASN A 68 18.92 5.87 9.11
CA ASN A 68 17.86 5.39 10.03
C ASN A 68 16.41 5.82 9.66
N LYS A 69 16.17 6.38 8.47
CA LYS A 69 14.83 6.72 7.98
C LYS A 69 14.40 5.76 6.87
N LEU A 70 13.20 5.23 6.97
CA LEU A 70 12.62 4.36 5.96
C LEU A 70 12.27 5.16 4.70
N ILE A 71 12.68 4.66 3.54
CA ILE A 71 12.59 5.34 2.23
C ILE A 71 12.07 4.37 1.17
N GLU A 72 11.25 4.88 0.26
CA GLU A 72 10.82 4.17 -0.95
C GLU A 72 11.90 4.22 -2.03
N LEU A 73 12.05 3.12 -2.77
CA LEU A 73 13.14 2.98 -3.74
C LEU A 73 13.05 3.97 -4.91
N GLY A 74 11.87 4.47 -5.26
CA GLY A 74 11.69 5.45 -6.34
C GLY A 74 12.26 6.85 -6.03
N GLN A 75 12.69 7.11 -4.78
CA GLN A 75 13.24 8.41 -4.40
C GLN A 75 14.71 8.55 -4.79
N VAL A 76 15.12 9.80 -5.04
CA VAL A 76 16.51 10.16 -5.28
C VAL A 76 17.27 10.16 -3.96
N ILE A 77 18.51 9.66 -3.96
CA ILE A 77 19.43 9.71 -2.82
C ILE A 77 19.81 11.17 -2.57
N PRO A 78 19.51 11.75 -1.41
CA PRO A 78 19.63 13.19 -1.19
C PRO A 78 21.09 13.66 -0.99
N GLY A 79 22.02 12.76 -0.72
CA GLY A 79 23.43 13.07 -0.46
C GLY A 79 24.16 11.91 0.20
N ASP A 80 25.27 12.20 0.85
CA ASP A 80 26.09 11.22 1.56
C ASP A 80 25.32 10.58 2.72
N GLY A 81 25.53 9.28 2.94
CA GLY A 81 24.90 8.59 4.05
C GLY A 81 24.95 7.06 3.98
N ASP A 82 24.36 6.45 5.01
CA ASP A 82 24.29 5.01 5.16
C ASP A 82 22.99 4.46 4.59
N ILE A 83 23.08 3.41 3.78
CA ILE A 83 21.95 2.71 3.20
C ILE A 83 21.93 1.26 3.68
N ALA A 84 20.78 0.80 4.17
CA ALA A 84 20.43 -0.59 4.33
C ALA A 84 19.19 -0.91 3.50
N PHE A 85 19.18 -2.05 2.82
CA PHE A 85 18.04 -2.50 2.04
C PHE A 85 17.12 -3.41 2.88
N LEU A 86 15.83 -3.28 2.64
CA LEU A 86 14.79 -4.13 3.20
C LEU A 86 14.12 -4.93 2.09
N THR A 87 13.97 -6.22 2.35
CA THR A 87 13.36 -7.17 1.42
C THR A 87 11.88 -7.44 1.78
N THR A 88 11.23 -8.24 0.97
CA THR A 88 9.87 -8.73 1.25
C THR A 88 9.77 -9.60 2.51
N LYS A 89 10.87 -10.14 3.03
CA LYS A 89 10.93 -10.85 4.33
C LYS A 89 10.86 -9.92 5.53
N ASP A 90 11.27 -8.67 5.41
CA ASP A 90 11.22 -7.68 6.47
C ASP A 90 9.79 -7.23 6.77
N LYS A 91 9.48 -6.94 8.03
CA LYS A 91 8.15 -6.48 8.45
C LYS A 91 7.64 -5.28 7.63
N ASN A 92 8.48 -4.29 7.39
CA ASN A 92 8.12 -3.10 6.62
C ASN A 92 8.03 -3.39 5.13
N GLY A 93 8.92 -4.22 4.60
CA GLY A 93 8.89 -4.67 3.22
C GLY A 93 7.60 -5.43 2.90
N ARG A 94 7.21 -6.41 3.74
CA ARG A 94 5.91 -7.12 3.58
C ARG A 94 4.71 -6.19 3.61
N ARG A 95 4.72 -5.18 4.48
CA ARG A 95 3.63 -4.19 4.54
C ARG A 95 3.55 -3.33 3.26
N ALA A 96 4.71 -2.94 2.72
CA ALA A 96 4.77 -2.24 1.44
C ALA A 96 4.27 -3.13 0.30
N TYR A 97 4.74 -4.38 0.24
CA TYR A 97 4.31 -5.37 -0.74
C TYR A 97 2.79 -5.55 -0.75
N ARG A 98 2.19 -5.86 0.41
CA ARG A 98 0.74 -6.08 0.54
C ARG A 98 -0.09 -4.88 0.10
N ARG A 99 0.31 -3.65 0.49
CA ARG A 99 -0.35 -2.42 0.04
C ARG A 99 -0.26 -2.24 -1.47
N SER A 100 0.90 -2.51 -2.04
CA SER A 100 1.12 -2.39 -3.48
C SER A 100 0.31 -3.42 -4.27
N VAL A 101 0.15 -4.66 -3.77
CA VAL A 101 -0.73 -5.66 -4.40
C VAL A 101 -2.19 -5.24 -4.32
N VAL A 102 -2.65 -4.61 -3.22
CA VAL A 102 -3.99 -4.02 -3.16
C VAL A 102 -4.17 -2.94 -4.22
N PHE A 103 -3.19 -2.07 -4.39
CA PHE A 103 -3.24 -1.02 -5.41
C PHE A 103 -3.22 -1.58 -6.84
N LEU A 104 -2.42 -2.62 -7.07
CA LEU A 104 -2.43 -3.38 -8.32
C LEU A 104 -3.82 -3.95 -8.63
N MET A 105 -4.47 -4.55 -7.63
CA MET A 105 -5.84 -5.08 -7.76
C MET A 105 -6.86 -4.00 -8.05
N GLN A 106 -6.79 -2.85 -7.37
CA GLN A 106 -7.66 -1.70 -7.66
C GLN A 106 -7.49 -1.21 -9.10
N ARG A 107 -6.24 -1.11 -9.59
CA ARG A 107 -5.98 -0.71 -10.98
C ARG A 107 -6.51 -1.73 -11.99
N ALA A 108 -6.37 -3.03 -11.72
CA ALA A 108 -6.92 -4.09 -12.55
C ALA A 108 -8.45 -4.00 -12.62
N LEU A 109 -9.11 -3.83 -11.48
CA LEU A 109 -10.57 -3.66 -11.40
C LEU A 109 -11.05 -2.40 -12.13
N GLN A 110 -10.35 -1.29 -12.01
CA GLN A 110 -10.66 -0.06 -12.75
C GLN A 110 -10.53 -0.26 -14.28
N GLN A 111 -9.60 -1.11 -14.72
CA GLN A 111 -9.45 -1.47 -16.12
C GLN A 111 -10.60 -2.37 -16.61
N MET A 112 -11.05 -3.30 -15.75
CA MET A 112 -12.18 -4.18 -16.04
C MET A 112 -13.53 -3.43 -16.04
N TYR A 113 -13.67 -2.44 -15.15
CA TYR A 113 -14.91 -1.69 -14.91
C TYR A 113 -14.64 -0.17 -14.91
N PRO A 114 -14.37 0.40 -16.09
CA PRO A 114 -14.00 1.83 -16.21
C PRO A 114 -15.15 2.79 -15.90
N ASP A 115 -16.37 2.30 -15.89
CA ASP A 115 -17.59 3.05 -15.54
C ASP A 115 -17.79 3.20 -14.01
N GLY A 116 -16.97 2.53 -13.20
CA GLY A 116 -17.04 2.60 -11.74
C GLY A 116 -18.28 1.92 -11.13
N THR A 117 -18.94 1.03 -11.88
CA THR A 117 -20.14 0.30 -11.38
C THR A 117 -19.82 -0.74 -10.33
N GLU A 118 -18.58 -1.20 -10.26
CA GLU A 118 -18.10 -2.17 -9.28
C GLU A 118 -17.00 -1.56 -8.42
N ILE A 119 -17.23 -1.48 -7.10
CA ILE A 119 -16.31 -0.85 -6.14
C ILE A 119 -15.72 -1.93 -5.22
N LEU A 120 -14.38 -1.92 -5.13
CA LEU A 120 -13.64 -2.78 -4.22
C LEU A 120 -13.66 -2.23 -2.79
N HIS A 121 -14.05 -3.07 -1.85
CA HIS A 121 -13.87 -2.87 -0.42
C HIS A 121 -12.85 -3.88 0.11
N VAL A 122 -11.77 -3.41 0.71
CA VAL A 122 -10.81 -4.22 1.45
C VAL A 122 -11.16 -4.08 2.92
N GLU A 123 -11.82 -5.09 3.47
CA GLU A 123 -12.48 -5.00 4.77
C GLU A 123 -11.47 -5.22 5.91
N HIS A 124 -11.01 -6.44 6.10
CA HIS A 124 -10.12 -6.78 7.21
C HIS A 124 -9.10 -7.86 6.83
N SER A 125 -8.09 -8.03 7.67
CA SER A 125 -7.14 -9.14 7.52
C SER A 125 -7.73 -10.44 8.03
N LEU A 126 -7.60 -11.52 7.25
CA LEU A 126 -8.02 -12.86 7.61
C LEU A 126 -6.88 -13.84 7.31
N GLY A 127 -6.26 -14.38 8.34
CA GLY A 127 -5.07 -15.22 8.19
C GLY A 127 -3.90 -14.47 7.53
N ALA A 128 -3.36 -15.02 6.46
CA ALA A 128 -2.28 -14.41 5.68
C ALA A 128 -2.78 -13.45 4.59
N GLY A 129 -4.10 -13.27 4.44
CA GLY A 129 -4.73 -12.46 3.40
C GLY A 129 -5.58 -11.31 3.91
N TYR A 130 -6.26 -10.67 2.97
CA TYR A 130 -7.30 -9.68 3.22
C TYR A 130 -8.61 -10.19 2.65
N TYR A 131 -9.69 -10.07 3.44
CA TYR A 131 -11.03 -10.28 2.94
C TYR A 131 -11.45 -9.04 2.16
N CYS A 132 -11.96 -9.28 0.96
CA CYS A 132 -12.37 -8.26 0.02
C CYS A 132 -13.82 -8.52 -0.43
N ARG A 133 -14.57 -7.45 -0.64
CA ARG A 133 -15.94 -7.48 -1.13
C ARG A 133 -16.09 -6.53 -2.31
N MET A 134 -16.95 -6.88 -3.25
CA MET A 134 -17.32 -6.02 -4.37
C MET A 134 -18.70 -5.45 -4.15
N GLU A 135 -18.83 -4.14 -4.12
CA GLU A 135 -20.10 -3.47 -4.24
C GLU A 135 -20.51 -3.41 -5.72
N GLY A 136 -21.79 -3.60 -6.02
CA GLY A 136 -22.29 -3.70 -7.39
C GLY A 136 -22.30 -5.12 -7.97
N ARG A 137 -21.59 -6.08 -7.35
CA ARG A 137 -21.54 -7.48 -7.80
C ARG A 137 -22.12 -8.44 -6.75
N LYS A 138 -23.04 -9.29 -7.19
CA LYS A 138 -23.74 -10.25 -6.30
C LYS A 138 -23.02 -11.60 -6.15
N VAL A 139 -22.24 -12.00 -7.15
CA VAL A 139 -21.60 -13.32 -7.17
C VAL A 139 -20.12 -13.17 -7.53
N ILE A 140 -19.27 -13.70 -6.66
CA ILE A 140 -17.84 -13.83 -6.86
C ILE A 140 -17.54 -15.32 -7.07
N ASP A 141 -17.36 -15.73 -8.32
CA ASP A 141 -17.01 -17.10 -8.67
C ASP A 141 -15.54 -17.25 -9.05
N SER A 142 -15.10 -18.49 -9.18
CA SER A 142 -13.71 -18.80 -9.55
C SER A 142 -13.33 -18.27 -10.93
N ALA A 143 -14.27 -18.24 -11.88
CA ALA A 143 -14.01 -17.75 -13.24
C ALA A 143 -13.73 -16.23 -13.24
N TRP A 144 -14.49 -15.48 -12.46
CA TRP A 144 -14.26 -14.05 -12.29
C TRP A 144 -12.92 -13.77 -11.60
N LEU A 145 -12.58 -14.51 -10.55
CA LEU A 145 -11.30 -14.39 -9.84
C LEU A 145 -10.11 -14.73 -10.73
N GLU A 146 -10.22 -15.76 -11.59
CA GLU A 146 -9.18 -16.07 -12.57
C GLU A 146 -9.01 -14.96 -13.60
N ASN A 147 -10.10 -14.32 -14.05
CA ASN A 147 -10.01 -13.16 -14.92
C ASN A 147 -9.34 -11.96 -14.22
N LEU A 148 -9.74 -11.64 -12.99
CA LEU A 148 -9.09 -10.60 -12.19
C LEU A 148 -7.59 -10.88 -12.01
N LYS A 149 -7.23 -12.11 -11.66
CA LYS A 149 -5.84 -12.53 -11.51
C LYS A 149 -5.05 -12.35 -12.82
N LYS A 150 -5.64 -12.69 -13.95
CA LYS A 150 -5.03 -12.51 -15.27
C LYS A 150 -4.75 -11.03 -15.56
N GLU A 151 -5.71 -10.14 -15.30
CA GLU A 151 -5.53 -8.69 -15.47
C GLU A 151 -4.45 -8.13 -14.52
N MET A 152 -4.41 -8.58 -13.27
CA MET A 152 -3.36 -8.21 -12.33
C MET A 152 -1.98 -8.65 -12.82
N LEU A 153 -1.84 -9.89 -13.30
CA LEU A 153 -0.57 -10.41 -13.83
C LEU A 153 -0.15 -9.69 -15.11
N ALA A 154 -1.07 -9.30 -15.98
CA ALA A 154 -0.77 -8.48 -17.16
C ALA A 154 -0.20 -7.09 -16.77
N LEU A 155 -0.66 -6.50 -15.67
CA LEU A 155 -0.07 -5.27 -15.12
C LEU A 155 1.31 -5.51 -14.49
N VAL A 156 1.54 -6.69 -13.90
CA VAL A 156 2.87 -7.09 -13.40
C VAL A 156 3.87 -7.18 -14.55
N GLU A 157 3.49 -7.84 -15.65
CA GLU A 157 4.34 -8.00 -16.85
C GLU A 157 4.72 -6.66 -17.48
N LYS A 158 3.83 -5.66 -17.44
CA LYS A 158 4.09 -4.30 -17.92
C LYS A 158 5.11 -3.54 -17.06
N ASN A 159 5.41 -4.00 -15.87
CA ASN A 159 6.37 -3.41 -14.92
C ASN A 159 6.17 -1.88 -14.73
N LEU A 160 4.95 -1.47 -14.46
CA LEU A 160 4.56 -0.06 -14.34
C LEU A 160 5.08 0.56 -13.04
N THR A 161 5.52 1.80 -13.09
CA THR A 161 5.97 2.55 -11.91
C THR A 161 4.78 2.90 -11.01
N ILE A 162 4.98 2.77 -9.70
CA ILE A 162 4.07 3.29 -8.67
C ILE A 162 4.64 4.63 -8.20
N GLU A 163 4.01 5.71 -8.62
CA GLU A 163 4.49 7.07 -8.33
C GLU A 163 3.89 7.60 -7.05
N LYS A 164 4.73 8.20 -6.21
CA LYS A 164 4.30 8.93 -5.02
C LYS A 164 4.22 10.42 -5.30
N LYS A 165 3.05 11.00 -5.09
CA LYS A 165 2.79 12.44 -5.24
C LYS A 165 2.46 13.04 -3.89
N THR A 166 3.33 13.93 -3.39
CA THR A 166 3.05 14.71 -2.19
C THR A 166 2.29 15.97 -2.58
N MET A 167 1.12 16.19 -2.00
CA MET A 167 0.29 17.35 -2.27
C MET A 167 -0.33 17.90 -0.99
N LYS A 168 -0.88 19.12 -1.05
CA LYS A 168 -1.62 19.69 0.07
C LYS A 168 -2.86 18.84 0.37
N THR A 169 -3.16 18.63 1.64
CA THR A 169 -4.31 17.81 2.08
C THR A 169 -5.63 18.33 1.49
N GLU A 170 -5.79 19.64 1.38
CA GLU A 170 -6.97 20.25 0.77
C GLU A 170 -7.09 19.96 -0.73
N ASP A 171 -5.97 19.91 -1.46
CA ASP A 171 -5.96 19.57 -2.88
C ASP A 171 -6.26 18.08 -3.08
N ALA A 172 -5.75 17.21 -2.20
CA ALA A 172 -6.09 15.80 -2.21
C ALA A 172 -7.58 15.58 -1.89
N ARG A 173 -8.16 16.32 -0.94
CA ARG A 173 -9.59 16.27 -0.64
C ARG A 173 -10.44 16.57 -1.87
N LYS A 174 -10.12 17.67 -2.59
CA LYS A 174 -10.81 18.05 -3.84
C LYS A 174 -10.63 16.98 -4.94
N LEU A 175 -9.43 16.38 -5.03
CA LEU A 175 -9.14 15.31 -5.97
C LEU A 175 -10.03 14.09 -5.69
N PHE A 176 -10.10 13.62 -4.43
CA PHE A 176 -10.92 12.47 -4.05
C PHE A 176 -12.43 12.74 -4.26
N ALA A 177 -12.90 13.94 -3.93
CA ALA A 177 -14.29 14.34 -4.25
C ALA A 177 -14.59 14.27 -5.75
N LYS A 178 -13.67 14.75 -6.60
CA LYS A 178 -13.79 14.70 -8.06
C LYS A 178 -13.78 13.26 -8.60
N CYS A 179 -13.01 12.37 -7.95
CA CYS A 179 -12.94 10.94 -8.32
C CYS A 179 -14.07 10.10 -7.71
N GLY A 180 -15.04 10.69 -7.00
CA GLY A 180 -16.15 9.96 -6.36
C GLY A 180 -15.77 9.18 -5.10
N MET A 181 -14.56 9.36 -4.58
CA MET A 181 -14.03 8.68 -3.39
C MET A 181 -14.47 9.41 -2.11
N GLN A 182 -15.76 9.36 -1.79
CA GLN A 182 -16.36 10.12 -0.68
C GLN A 182 -15.82 9.76 0.71
N ASP A 183 -15.47 8.50 0.94
CA ASP A 183 -14.84 8.01 2.17
C ASP A 183 -13.48 8.67 2.41
N LYS A 184 -12.67 8.80 1.36
CA LYS A 184 -11.35 9.43 1.39
C LYS A 184 -11.44 10.96 1.46
N GLU A 185 -12.41 11.56 0.78
CA GLU A 185 -12.71 12.99 0.93
C GLU A 185 -13.04 13.34 2.37
N ARG A 186 -13.94 12.57 3.02
CA ARG A 186 -14.27 12.71 4.44
C ARG A 186 -13.05 12.51 5.34
N LEU A 187 -12.24 11.47 5.08
CA LEU A 187 -11.02 11.21 5.85
C LEU A 187 -10.04 12.38 5.78
N MET A 188 -9.84 12.97 4.59
CA MET A 188 -8.95 14.12 4.40
C MET A 188 -9.46 15.38 5.09
N HIS A 189 -10.77 15.55 5.25
CA HIS A 189 -11.37 16.69 5.97
C HIS A 189 -10.88 16.80 7.41
N TYR A 190 -10.66 15.67 8.08
CA TYR A 190 -10.21 15.61 9.49
C TYR A 190 -8.70 15.50 9.67
N ARG A 191 -7.96 15.44 8.57
CA ARG A 191 -6.52 15.27 8.66
C ARG A 191 -5.82 16.55 9.09
N SER A 192 -5.09 16.50 10.22
CA SER A 192 -4.36 17.66 10.77
C SER A 192 -3.08 17.99 9.99
N SER A 193 -2.51 17.06 9.23
CA SER A 193 -1.30 17.30 8.43
C SER A 193 -1.62 18.16 7.21
N SER A 194 -0.82 19.19 6.94
CA SER A 194 -0.97 20.08 5.79
C SER A 194 -0.74 19.41 4.43
N ASN A 195 0.02 18.29 4.43
CA ASN A 195 0.32 17.52 3.22
C ASN A 195 -0.02 16.06 3.41
N CYS A 196 -0.36 15.39 2.31
CA CYS A 196 -0.53 13.95 2.24
C CYS A 196 0.14 13.36 0.99
N ASN A 197 0.40 12.06 1.03
CA ASN A 197 0.93 11.31 -0.10
C ASN A 197 -0.21 10.59 -0.81
N VAL A 198 -0.34 10.83 -2.09
CA VAL A 198 -1.23 10.12 -3.01
C VAL A 198 -0.35 9.31 -3.93
N TYR A 199 -0.76 8.10 -4.26
CA TYR A 199 -0.04 7.24 -5.19
C TYR A 199 -0.77 7.15 -6.51
N GLU A 200 0.00 7.08 -7.60
CA GLU A 200 -0.52 6.91 -8.96
C GLU A 200 0.06 5.65 -9.57
N LEU A 201 -0.81 4.87 -10.20
CA LEU A 201 -0.48 3.70 -10.99
C LEU A 201 -1.28 3.72 -12.29
N ASP A 202 -0.62 4.05 -13.40
CA ASP A 202 -1.21 4.04 -14.74
C ASP A 202 -2.57 4.76 -14.80
N GLY A 203 -2.61 6.00 -14.27
CA GLY A 203 -3.81 6.84 -14.20
C GLY A 203 -4.78 6.56 -13.06
N CYS A 204 -4.59 5.46 -12.32
CA CYS A 204 -5.33 5.20 -11.09
C CYS A 204 -4.67 5.95 -9.93
N LEU A 205 -5.46 6.74 -9.20
CA LEU A 205 -5.01 7.50 -8.04
C LEU A 205 -5.62 6.94 -6.76
N ASP A 206 -4.82 6.77 -5.72
CA ASP A 206 -5.33 6.39 -4.42
C ASP A 206 -4.45 6.89 -3.25
N TYR A 207 -5.01 6.82 -2.04
CA TYR A 207 -4.34 7.16 -0.79
C TYR A 207 -3.99 5.90 0.00
N PHE A 208 -2.69 5.75 0.32
CA PHE A 208 -2.22 4.69 1.21
C PHE A 208 -1.41 5.26 2.37
N TYR A 209 -1.71 4.80 3.56
CA TYR A 209 -0.94 5.15 4.75
C TYR A 209 0.27 4.22 4.88
N GLY A 210 1.40 4.65 4.35
CA GLY A 210 2.68 3.94 4.42
C GLY A 210 3.41 3.85 3.08
N TYR A 211 4.45 3.07 3.05
CA TYR A 211 5.36 2.92 1.92
C TYR A 211 4.85 1.90 0.91
N MET A 212 5.20 2.09 -0.37
CA MET A 212 4.81 1.25 -1.50
C MET A 212 6.04 0.65 -2.20
N ALA A 213 5.83 -0.43 -2.96
CA ALA A 213 6.81 -0.94 -3.91
C ALA A 213 7.06 0.07 -5.03
N PRO A 214 8.23 0.07 -5.68
CA PRO A 214 8.54 1.02 -6.74
C PRO A 214 7.80 0.76 -8.05
N ASN A 215 7.45 -0.48 -8.33
CA ASN A 215 6.79 -0.88 -9.58
C ASN A 215 5.98 -2.16 -9.42
N THR A 216 5.12 -2.45 -10.42
CA THR A 216 4.25 -3.62 -10.44
C THR A 216 5.01 -4.93 -10.72
N GLY A 217 6.17 -4.89 -11.40
CA GLY A 217 6.94 -6.07 -11.73
C GLY A 217 7.41 -6.90 -10.53
N MET A 218 7.46 -6.27 -9.35
CA MET A 218 7.80 -6.95 -8.09
C MET A 218 6.61 -7.69 -7.44
N LEU A 219 5.38 -7.55 -7.97
CA LEU A 219 4.15 -7.95 -7.29
C LEU A 219 3.57 -9.27 -7.80
N SER A 220 4.41 -10.24 -8.13
CA SER A 220 4.00 -11.49 -8.80
C SER A 220 3.36 -12.53 -7.87
N TYR A 221 3.56 -12.43 -6.56
CA TYR A 221 3.20 -13.48 -5.60
C TYR A 221 1.94 -13.11 -4.82
N PHE A 222 0.80 -13.55 -5.30
CA PHE A 222 -0.50 -13.45 -4.63
C PHE A 222 -1.44 -14.55 -5.13
N ALA A 223 -2.49 -14.82 -4.38
CA ALA A 223 -3.57 -15.71 -4.81
C ALA A 223 -4.93 -15.12 -4.44
N LEU A 224 -5.96 -15.48 -5.21
CA LEU A 224 -7.34 -15.10 -4.99
C LEU A 224 -8.17 -16.33 -4.74
N TYR A 225 -8.97 -16.33 -3.66
CA TYR A 225 -9.84 -17.45 -3.28
C TYR A 225 -11.25 -16.95 -3.04
N PRO A 226 -12.29 -17.57 -3.62
CA PRO A 226 -13.67 -17.21 -3.27
C PRO A 226 -13.91 -17.54 -1.81
N TYR A 227 -14.57 -16.66 -1.08
CA TYR A 227 -14.89 -16.88 0.32
C TYR A 227 -16.12 -16.09 0.72
N GLU A 228 -17.16 -16.82 1.19
CA GLU A 228 -18.45 -16.28 1.54
C GLU A 228 -19.01 -15.38 0.42
N GLU A 229 -19.44 -14.16 0.72
CA GLU A 229 -19.98 -13.20 -0.25
C GLU A 229 -18.91 -12.42 -1.03
N GLY A 230 -17.63 -12.67 -0.72
CA GLY A 230 -16.49 -11.96 -1.29
C GLY A 230 -15.36 -12.90 -1.69
N PHE A 231 -14.13 -12.46 -1.46
CA PHE A 231 -12.94 -13.23 -1.76
C PHE A 231 -11.77 -12.85 -0.84
N ILE A 232 -10.77 -13.71 -0.80
CA ILE A 232 -9.51 -13.47 -0.10
C ILE A 232 -8.43 -13.12 -1.12
N LEU A 233 -7.78 -11.99 -0.91
CA LEU A 233 -6.49 -11.67 -1.50
C LEU A 233 -5.40 -12.18 -0.55
N GLN A 234 -4.79 -13.31 -0.90
CA GLN A 234 -3.77 -13.99 -0.08
C GLN A 234 -2.37 -13.61 -0.51
N PHE A 235 -1.50 -13.46 0.47
CA PHE A 235 -0.10 -13.05 0.29
C PHE A 235 0.87 -14.19 0.66
N PRO A 236 2.14 -14.10 0.19
CA PRO A 236 3.20 -15.01 0.62
C PRO A 236 3.37 -15.03 2.14
N ASP A 237 3.84 -16.15 2.64
CA ASP A 237 4.25 -16.34 4.03
C ASP A 237 5.46 -15.46 4.38
N LYS A 238 5.83 -15.49 5.67
CA LYS A 238 7.03 -14.81 6.18
C LYS A 238 8.34 -15.47 5.74
N VAL A 239 8.29 -16.74 5.38
CA VAL A 239 9.46 -17.59 5.13
C VAL A 239 9.68 -17.87 3.65
N THR A 240 8.61 -18.02 2.88
CA THR A 240 8.68 -18.37 1.45
C THR A 240 7.99 -17.34 0.58
N THR A 241 8.38 -17.27 -0.70
CA THR A 241 7.64 -16.52 -1.73
C THR A 241 6.39 -17.27 -2.20
N GLU A 242 6.20 -18.51 -1.78
CA GLU A 242 5.01 -19.27 -2.10
C GLU A 242 3.80 -18.80 -1.30
N VAL A 243 2.67 -18.73 -1.98
CA VAL A 243 1.40 -18.39 -1.36
C VAL A 243 0.76 -19.68 -0.89
N ALA A 244 0.71 -19.91 0.42
CA ALA A 244 0.08 -21.10 0.99
C ALA A 244 -1.42 -21.15 0.62
N PRO A 245 -2.01 -22.35 0.51
CA PRO A 245 -3.45 -22.50 0.33
C PRO A 245 -4.23 -21.76 1.42
N PHE A 246 -5.36 -21.19 1.05
CA PHE A 246 -6.21 -20.49 2.01
C PHE A 246 -6.82 -21.48 3.01
N ALA A 247 -6.66 -21.18 4.29
CA ALA A 247 -7.31 -21.92 5.38
C ALA A 247 -8.39 -21.03 6.01
N PRO A 248 -9.69 -21.39 5.90
CA PRO A 248 -10.77 -20.59 6.43
C PRO A 248 -10.70 -20.41 7.94
N ALA A 249 -10.85 -19.15 8.41
CA ALA A 249 -10.93 -18.80 9.82
C ALA A 249 -12.37 -18.34 10.17
N ASN A 250 -13.35 -19.22 9.98
CA ASN A 250 -14.77 -18.91 10.01
C ASN A 250 -15.21 -18.18 11.30
N LYS A 251 -14.70 -18.61 12.47
CA LYS A 251 -15.05 -17.95 13.74
C LYS A 251 -14.60 -16.49 13.76
N LEU A 252 -13.37 -16.22 13.32
CA LEU A 252 -12.83 -14.85 13.24
C LEU A 252 -13.61 -14.04 12.22
N PHE A 253 -13.90 -14.60 11.04
CA PHE A 253 -14.66 -13.94 9.99
C PHE A 253 -16.03 -13.47 10.51
N HIS A 254 -16.82 -14.34 11.12
CA HIS A 254 -18.15 -13.96 11.63
C HIS A 254 -18.09 -12.89 12.74
N VAL A 255 -17.04 -12.89 13.56
CA VAL A 255 -16.85 -11.84 14.57
C VAL A 255 -16.55 -10.50 13.92
N MET A 256 -15.69 -10.48 12.89
CA MET A 256 -15.38 -9.26 12.13
C MET A 256 -16.59 -8.74 11.37
N GLN A 257 -17.32 -9.61 10.67
CA GLN A 257 -18.55 -9.28 9.96
C GLN A 257 -19.61 -8.68 10.91
N ALA A 258 -19.79 -9.28 12.09
CA ALA A 258 -20.73 -8.73 13.09
C ALA A 258 -20.30 -7.34 13.61
N SER A 259 -18.98 -7.07 13.68
CA SER A 259 -18.46 -5.75 14.06
C SER A 259 -18.66 -4.71 12.95
N GLU A 260 -18.43 -5.09 11.71
CA GLU A 260 -18.68 -4.22 10.54
C GLU A 260 -20.17 -3.87 10.42
N GLN A 261 -21.06 -4.88 10.56
CA GLN A 261 -22.50 -4.66 10.53
C GLN A 261 -22.94 -3.70 11.65
N TRP A 262 -22.43 -3.88 12.87
CA TRP A 262 -22.71 -2.94 13.97
C TRP A 262 -22.27 -1.51 13.62
N GLY A 263 -21.09 -1.33 13.02
CA GLY A 263 -20.61 -0.03 12.55
C GLY A 263 -21.53 0.59 11.50
N ALA A 264 -22.02 -0.22 10.56
CA ALA A 264 -22.98 0.21 9.54
C ALA A 264 -24.34 0.61 10.17
N ASP A 265 -24.87 -0.19 11.09
CA ASP A 265 -26.13 0.08 11.79
C ASP A 265 -26.06 1.37 12.63
N MET A 266 -24.90 1.67 13.20
CA MET A 266 -24.64 2.91 13.93
C MET A 266 -24.38 4.12 13.02
N GLY A 267 -24.33 3.95 11.69
CA GLY A 267 -24.00 4.99 10.71
C GLY A 267 -22.54 5.44 10.71
N ILE A 268 -21.64 4.58 11.21
CA ILE A 268 -20.18 4.83 11.30
C ILE A 268 -19.37 3.74 10.58
N PRO A 269 -19.66 3.39 9.32
CA PRO A 269 -18.98 2.31 8.61
C PRO A 269 -17.53 2.65 8.24
N THR A 270 -17.13 3.91 8.31
CA THR A 270 -15.77 4.37 7.96
C THR A 270 -15.23 5.31 9.03
N VAL A 271 -13.90 5.50 9.05
CA VAL A 271 -13.24 6.45 9.95
C VAL A 271 -13.74 7.89 9.73
N GLY A 272 -14.00 8.27 8.47
CA GLY A 272 -14.58 9.58 8.15
C GLY A 272 -15.96 9.76 8.78
N ALA A 273 -16.84 8.78 8.65
CA ALA A 273 -18.17 8.80 9.26
C ALA A 273 -18.12 8.81 10.80
N LEU A 274 -17.17 8.08 11.40
CA LEU A 274 -16.92 8.13 12.84
C LEU A 274 -16.49 9.54 13.28
N ASN A 275 -15.58 10.18 12.55
CA ASN A 275 -15.14 11.54 12.83
C ASN A 275 -16.30 12.54 12.73
N ASP A 276 -17.17 12.41 11.72
CA ASP A 276 -18.40 13.22 11.60
C ASP A 276 -19.29 13.07 12.85
N ALA A 277 -19.51 11.84 13.29
CA ALA A 277 -20.32 11.55 14.48
C ALA A 277 -19.68 12.11 15.78
N VAL A 278 -18.36 12.02 15.91
CA VAL A 278 -17.60 12.62 17.03
C VAL A 278 -17.76 14.12 17.05
N CYS A 279 -17.60 14.79 15.91
CA CYS A 279 -17.79 16.25 15.78
C CYS A 279 -19.24 16.68 16.03
N ALA A 280 -20.20 15.81 15.71
CA ALA A 280 -21.63 16.03 16.03
C ALA A 280 -21.98 15.76 17.52
N GLY A 281 -21.00 15.45 18.38
CA GLY A 281 -21.19 15.23 19.81
C GLY A 281 -21.77 13.84 20.19
N LYS A 282 -21.81 12.88 19.24
CA LYS A 282 -22.39 11.54 19.44
C LYS A 282 -21.46 10.53 20.12
N THR A 283 -20.27 10.94 20.57
CA THR A 283 -19.25 10.05 21.15
C THR A 283 -19.81 9.22 22.30
N ARG A 284 -20.54 9.85 23.23
CA ARG A 284 -21.12 9.18 24.39
C ARG A 284 -22.16 8.11 23.99
N GLU A 285 -22.99 8.42 23.03
CA GLU A 285 -24.01 7.51 22.50
C GLU A 285 -23.37 6.27 21.87
N ILE A 286 -22.33 6.47 21.05
CA ILE A 286 -21.57 5.39 20.42
C ILE A 286 -20.92 4.48 21.47
N ILE A 287 -20.25 5.04 22.48
CA ILE A 287 -19.61 4.27 23.56
C ILE A 287 -20.64 3.46 24.32
N LEU A 288 -21.74 4.07 24.81
CA LEU A 288 -22.76 3.38 25.58
C LEU A 288 -23.44 2.28 24.76
N SER A 289 -23.69 2.51 23.47
CA SER A 289 -24.26 1.49 22.57
C SER A 289 -23.30 0.31 22.40
N GLN A 290 -21.99 0.56 22.23
CA GLN A 290 -20.99 -0.49 22.11
C GLN A 290 -20.84 -1.30 23.42
N GLU A 291 -20.84 -0.64 24.57
CA GLU A 291 -20.80 -1.30 25.88
C GLU A 291 -22.04 -2.20 26.08
N ALA A 292 -23.22 -1.69 25.81
CA ALA A 292 -24.48 -2.47 25.91
C ALA A 292 -24.47 -3.67 24.93
N TYR A 293 -23.95 -3.49 23.73
CA TYR A 293 -23.80 -4.58 22.76
C TYR A 293 -22.82 -5.66 23.25
N MET A 294 -21.70 -5.26 23.86
CA MET A 294 -20.73 -6.17 24.46
C MET A 294 -21.33 -6.97 25.63
N GLU A 295 -22.00 -6.30 26.57
CA GLU A 295 -22.69 -6.94 27.70
C GLU A 295 -23.72 -7.97 27.26
N ARG A 296 -24.52 -7.64 26.25
CA ARG A 296 -25.50 -8.59 25.69
C ARG A 296 -24.81 -9.84 25.11
N ARG A 297 -23.67 -9.68 24.41
CA ARG A 297 -22.93 -10.82 23.85
C ARG A 297 -22.31 -11.70 24.93
N ILE A 298 -21.78 -11.09 25.99
CA ILE A 298 -21.26 -11.83 27.17
C ILE A 298 -22.39 -12.62 27.85
N GLY A 299 -23.56 -11.98 28.06
CA GLY A 299 -24.74 -12.63 28.62
C GLY A 299 -25.18 -13.84 27.79
N ALA A 300 -25.27 -13.68 26.48
CA ALA A 300 -25.64 -14.78 25.57
C ALA A 300 -24.64 -15.95 25.59
N LEU A 301 -23.34 -15.67 25.78
CA LEU A 301 -22.34 -16.72 25.98
C LEU A 301 -22.54 -17.44 27.32
N ALA A 302 -22.78 -16.70 28.40
CA ALA A 302 -23.06 -17.28 29.71
C ALA A 302 -24.31 -18.18 29.71
N GLU A 303 -25.40 -17.73 29.08
CA GLU A 303 -26.61 -18.54 28.87
C GLU A 303 -26.31 -19.85 28.13
N ARG A 304 -25.53 -19.82 27.06
CA ARG A 304 -25.14 -21.01 26.31
C ARG A 304 -24.30 -21.99 27.14
N ILE A 305 -23.44 -21.48 28.03
CA ILE A 305 -22.63 -22.32 28.91
C ILE A 305 -23.53 -22.99 29.95
N VAL A 306 -24.45 -22.25 30.58
CA VAL A 306 -25.36 -22.77 31.58
C VAL A 306 -26.38 -23.76 31.00
N ALA A 307 -26.78 -23.57 29.75
CA ALA A 307 -27.72 -24.46 29.06
C ALA A 307 -27.10 -25.84 28.71
N ASP A 308 -25.78 -26.03 28.82
CA ASP A 308 -25.11 -27.29 28.52
C ASP A 308 -24.56 -27.92 29.83
N PRO A 309 -25.31 -28.84 30.46
CA PRO A 309 -24.91 -29.43 31.72
C PRO A 309 -23.67 -30.33 31.67
N ASP A 310 -23.25 -30.73 30.49
CA ASP A 310 -22.04 -31.56 30.29
C ASP A 310 -20.74 -30.74 30.32
N LYS A 311 -20.85 -29.42 30.15
CA LYS A 311 -19.69 -28.50 30.23
C LYS A 311 -19.32 -28.19 31.69
N LYS A 312 -18.30 -28.89 32.17
CA LYS A 312 -17.80 -28.72 33.54
C LYS A 312 -16.63 -27.73 33.66
N PHE A 313 -15.99 -27.40 32.55
CA PHE A 313 -14.86 -26.49 32.50
C PHE A 313 -15.02 -25.51 31.34
N VAL A 314 -14.75 -24.26 31.58
CA VAL A 314 -14.69 -23.20 30.57
C VAL A 314 -13.29 -22.63 30.58
N MET A 315 -12.60 -22.74 29.44
CA MET A 315 -11.28 -22.13 29.27
C MET A 315 -11.40 -20.88 28.41
N ILE A 316 -10.93 -19.76 28.92
CA ILE A 316 -10.90 -18.47 28.22
C ILE A 316 -9.45 -18.24 27.77
N ALA A 317 -9.23 -18.17 26.45
CA ALA A 317 -7.96 -17.84 25.85
C ALA A 317 -8.07 -16.54 25.07
N GLY A 318 -7.11 -15.65 25.23
CA GLY A 318 -7.03 -14.39 24.51
C GLY A 318 -5.59 -13.95 24.31
N PRO A 319 -5.30 -13.00 23.44
CA PRO A 319 -4.00 -12.39 23.35
C PRO A 319 -3.74 -11.63 24.64
N SER A 320 -3.03 -12.28 25.56
CA SER A 320 -2.62 -11.64 26.82
C SER A 320 -1.56 -10.59 26.51
N SER A 321 -1.91 -9.34 26.66
CA SER A 321 -0.98 -8.21 26.69
C SER A 321 -1.29 -7.27 27.86
N SER A 322 -1.86 -7.78 28.90
CA SER A 322 -2.04 -7.03 30.15
C SER A 322 -0.86 -7.26 31.07
#